data_119fad0de14147d52d2f85e78a426022
#
_entry.id   119fad0de14147d52d2f85e78a426022
#
_cell.length_a   1.000
_cell.length_b   1.000
_cell.length_c   1.000
_cell.angle_alpha   90.00
_cell.angle_beta   90.00
_cell.angle_gamma   90.00
#
_symmetry.space_group_name_H-M   'P 1'
#
loop_
_entity.id
_entity.type
_entity.pdbx_description
1 polymer ?
#
loop_
_entity_poly.entity_id
_entity_poly.type
_entity_poly.pdbx_seq_one_letter_code
_entity_poly.pdbx_strand_id
1 'polypeptide(L)'
;MDFKNLSIYTPKMEYRRFGKTNKMVSVITLGGMRFKHAGDEPRDLIPRETLDHCRDTVEKALAQGINLIETAWGYTKSEHAYGQVLNDELRIKRDSYFLMTKGSPKSAEETRKMVALQMKALKTDYLDFYAWHGINTMELLETACAKGGPVEELLKLKKAGVIGNIGFSTHAPLEVILKAIETDLFDFVNLHYYYFFQRNKAAIDLAAARDMGVFIISPNDKGGQLSKAPQKLMDLTAPLHPIQWNARFCLGHAAIHTLTFGLPVTAQFHHINGIFPAPAPLSPEDDQIRQLLDDQRLQVPYANFDAYCLENDPSGLNIPEIMRFRILWKCYDMKEFGLYRYNMFQEKGHWFPGNFPTVENIKKIDLTKCLSDIPVADLIRETHEELYRAKNGVYNRV
;
A
#
# COMPACT_ATOMS: atom_id res chain seq x y z
N MET A 1 -28.32 -27.53 -25.83
CA MET A 1 -26.97 -26.95 -25.77
C MET A 1 -26.35 -27.39 -24.47
N ASP A 2 -25.28 -28.17 -24.55
CA ASP A 2 -24.68 -28.88 -23.40
C ASP A 2 -23.64 -27.95 -22.75
N PHE A 3 -23.97 -27.41 -21.57
CA PHE A 3 -23.12 -26.47 -20.81
C PHE A 3 -22.03 -27.19 -19.98
N LYS A 4 -21.66 -28.44 -20.33
CA LYS A 4 -20.75 -29.26 -19.53
C LYS A 4 -19.26 -29.08 -19.76
N ASN A 5 -18.80 -28.14 -20.58
CA ASN A 5 -17.36 -27.98 -20.89
C ASN A 5 -16.87 -26.52 -20.89
N LEU A 6 -17.36 -25.69 -19.98
CA LEU A 6 -16.60 -24.49 -19.58
C LEU A 6 -15.59 -24.94 -18.52
N SER A 7 -14.43 -25.39 -18.96
CA SER A 7 -13.22 -25.43 -18.15
C SER A 7 -13.03 -24.00 -17.60
N ILE A 8 -13.36 -23.80 -16.32
CA ILE A 8 -13.04 -22.55 -15.62
C ILE A 8 -11.52 -22.50 -15.59
N TYR A 9 -10.93 -21.79 -16.56
CA TYR A 9 -9.50 -21.53 -16.56
C TYR A 9 -9.21 -20.67 -15.32
N THR A 10 -8.72 -21.31 -14.27
CA THR A 10 -8.17 -20.61 -13.10
C THR A 10 -6.76 -20.16 -13.50
N PRO A 11 -6.51 -18.84 -13.68
CA PRO A 11 -5.18 -18.37 -14.05
C PRO A 11 -4.16 -18.87 -13.04
N LYS A 12 -3.03 -19.39 -13.52
CA LYS A 12 -1.98 -19.91 -12.65
C LYS A 12 -1.28 -18.73 -11.96
N MET A 13 -1.17 -18.77 -10.62
CA MET A 13 -0.43 -17.80 -9.83
C MET A 13 1.04 -17.76 -10.30
N GLU A 14 1.55 -16.54 -10.43
CA GLU A 14 2.95 -16.28 -10.71
C GLU A 14 3.73 -16.04 -9.41
N TYR A 15 5.02 -16.38 -9.42
CA TYR A 15 5.90 -16.23 -8.25
C TYR A 15 7.17 -15.49 -8.65
N ARG A 16 7.67 -14.64 -7.75
CA ARG A 16 8.92 -13.91 -7.93
C ARG A 16 9.86 -14.14 -6.76
N ARG A 17 11.16 -14.22 -7.03
CA ARG A 17 12.20 -14.26 -5.99
C ARG A 17 12.20 -12.92 -5.24
N PHE A 18 11.90 -12.94 -3.95
CA PHE A 18 11.72 -11.75 -3.11
C PHE A 18 13.07 -11.17 -2.68
N GLY A 19 13.80 -10.63 -3.64
CA GLY A 19 15.13 -10.06 -3.44
C GLY A 19 16.10 -11.05 -2.74
N LYS A 20 17.05 -10.50 -1.97
CA LYS A 20 18.07 -11.26 -1.21
C LYS A 20 17.50 -12.23 -0.18
N THR A 21 16.19 -12.21 0.10
CA THR A 21 15.54 -13.23 0.96
C THR A 21 15.54 -14.62 0.31
N ASN A 22 15.67 -14.69 -1.03
CA ASN A 22 15.61 -15.90 -1.85
C ASN A 22 14.31 -16.73 -1.68
N LYS A 23 13.25 -16.13 -1.14
CA LYS A 23 11.93 -16.78 -1.06
C LYS A 23 11.15 -16.53 -2.35
N MET A 24 10.52 -17.58 -2.87
CA MET A 24 9.62 -17.48 -4.02
C MET A 24 8.23 -17.12 -3.52
N VAL A 25 7.88 -15.83 -3.57
CA VAL A 25 6.58 -15.34 -3.12
C VAL A 25 5.61 -15.18 -4.29
N SER A 26 4.33 -15.44 -4.06
CA SER A 26 3.29 -15.13 -5.02
C SER A 26 3.24 -13.62 -5.31
N VAL A 27 3.01 -13.25 -6.57
CA VAL A 27 2.91 -11.83 -6.96
C VAL A 27 1.71 -11.12 -6.34
N ILE A 28 0.81 -11.87 -5.72
CA ILE A 28 -0.29 -11.39 -4.88
C ILE A 28 -0.08 -11.90 -3.46
N THR A 29 -0.24 -11.00 -2.48
CA THR A 29 -0.22 -11.28 -1.04
C THR A 29 -1.61 -11.10 -0.46
N LEU A 30 -2.02 -12.00 0.44
CA LEU A 30 -3.25 -11.84 1.20
C LEU A 30 -3.04 -10.93 2.41
N GLY A 31 -3.68 -9.74 2.42
CA GLY A 31 -3.63 -8.77 3.52
C GLY A 31 -4.79 -8.93 4.51
N GLY A 32 -4.49 -8.92 5.80
CA GLY A 32 -5.47 -9.13 6.89
C GLY A 32 -6.16 -7.89 7.43
N MET A 33 -5.92 -6.70 6.87
CA MET A 33 -6.49 -5.44 7.41
C MET A 33 -8.01 -5.31 7.19
N ARG A 34 -8.62 -6.09 6.29
CA ARG A 34 -10.00 -5.89 5.82
C ARG A 34 -10.99 -6.94 6.32
N PHE A 35 -10.61 -7.75 7.28
CA PHE A 35 -11.59 -8.63 7.92
C PHE A 35 -12.66 -7.81 8.64
N LYS A 36 -13.89 -8.33 8.68
CA LYS A 36 -14.97 -7.70 9.42
C LYS A 36 -14.57 -7.52 10.89
N HIS A 37 -14.88 -6.37 11.46
CA HIS A 37 -14.52 -6.01 12.83
C HIS A 37 -13.02 -6.09 13.18
N ALA A 38 -12.14 -6.15 12.19
CA ALA A 38 -10.70 -6.29 12.44
C ALA A 38 -10.12 -5.12 13.27
N GLY A 39 -10.70 -3.92 13.15
CA GLY A 39 -10.27 -2.72 13.88
C GLY A 39 -10.85 -2.57 15.28
N ASP A 40 -11.79 -3.42 15.70
CA ASP A 40 -12.51 -3.26 16.99
C ASP A 40 -11.70 -3.86 18.15
N GLU A 41 -11.84 -3.29 19.36
CA GLU A 41 -11.28 -3.83 20.60
C GLU A 41 -12.35 -4.69 21.35
N PRO A 42 -11.93 -5.61 22.24
CA PRO A 42 -10.58 -6.09 22.49
C PRO A 42 -10.05 -6.99 21.35
N ARG A 43 -8.72 -7.03 21.17
CA ARG A 43 -8.08 -7.70 20.02
C ARG A 43 -8.16 -9.24 20.03
N ASP A 44 -8.27 -9.85 21.19
CA ASP A 44 -8.32 -11.30 21.38
C ASP A 44 -9.74 -11.88 21.35
N LEU A 45 -10.77 -11.05 21.47
CA LEU A 45 -12.17 -11.45 21.32
C LEU A 45 -12.59 -11.34 19.85
N ILE A 46 -12.55 -12.46 19.14
CA ILE A 46 -12.84 -12.48 17.71
C ILE A 46 -14.28 -12.92 17.45
N PRO A 47 -15.13 -12.02 16.89
CA PRO A 47 -16.49 -12.40 16.48
C PRO A 47 -16.48 -13.55 15.46
N ARG A 48 -17.48 -14.44 15.53
CA ARG A 48 -17.60 -15.56 14.59
C ARG A 48 -17.62 -15.09 13.14
N GLU A 49 -18.29 -13.98 12.85
CA GLU A 49 -18.34 -13.37 11.53
C GLU A 49 -16.94 -12.97 11.00
N THR A 50 -16.04 -12.52 11.88
CA THR A 50 -14.65 -12.21 11.53
C THR A 50 -13.89 -13.49 11.18
N LEU A 51 -14.07 -14.56 11.96
CA LEU A 51 -13.42 -15.85 11.70
C LEU A 51 -13.92 -16.48 10.41
N ASP A 52 -15.23 -16.47 10.16
CA ASP A 52 -15.82 -16.99 8.92
C ASP A 52 -15.27 -16.24 7.71
N HIS A 53 -15.24 -14.91 7.76
CA HIS A 53 -14.67 -14.11 6.68
C HIS A 53 -13.17 -14.39 6.49
N CYS A 54 -12.40 -14.50 7.57
CA CYS A 54 -10.97 -14.83 7.51
C CYS A 54 -10.77 -16.22 6.90
N ARG A 55 -11.51 -17.23 7.38
CA ARG A 55 -11.43 -18.61 6.86
C ARG A 55 -11.72 -18.68 5.36
N ASP A 56 -12.88 -18.16 4.94
CA ASP A 56 -13.30 -18.18 3.54
C ASP A 56 -12.32 -17.46 2.61
N THR A 57 -11.70 -16.39 3.13
CA THR A 57 -10.69 -15.63 2.40
C THR A 57 -9.36 -16.38 2.30
N VAL A 58 -8.91 -17.01 3.40
CA VAL A 58 -7.68 -17.82 3.43
C VAL A 58 -7.80 -19.03 2.52
N GLU A 59 -8.91 -19.78 2.61
CA GLU A 59 -9.14 -20.96 1.76
C GLU A 59 -9.06 -20.61 0.28
N LYS A 60 -9.75 -19.55 -0.14
CA LYS A 60 -9.73 -19.08 -1.53
C LYS A 60 -8.34 -18.61 -1.95
N ALA A 61 -7.63 -17.87 -1.10
CA ALA A 61 -6.29 -17.37 -1.39
C ALA A 61 -5.31 -18.53 -1.62
N LEU A 62 -5.27 -19.50 -0.71
CA LEU A 62 -4.40 -20.66 -0.82
C LEU A 62 -4.76 -21.55 -2.03
N ALA A 63 -6.07 -21.73 -2.29
CA ALA A 63 -6.53 -22.48 -3.47
C ALA A 63 -6.11 -21.82 -4.80
N GLN A 64 -5.92 -20.50 -4.83
CA GLN A 64 -5.40 -19.76 -5.98
C GLN A 64 -3.87 -19.70 -6.04
N GLY A 65 -3.17 -20.30 -5.09
CA GLY A 65 -1.70 -20.35 -5.04
C GLY A 65 -1.07 -19.11 -4.38
N ILE A 66 -1.84 -18.25 -3.69
CA ILE A 66 -1.27 -17.19 -2.85
C ILE A 66 -0.55 -17.87 -1.70
N ASN A 67 0.76 -17.63 -1.58
CA ASN A 67 1.59 -18.26 -0.55
C ASN A 67 2.17 -17.27 0.48
N LEU A 68 1.81 -15.98 0.41
CA LEU A 68 2.22 -14.97 1.39
C LEU A 68 1.00 -14.34 2.05
N ILE A 69 0.94 -14.46 3.38
CA ILE A 69 -0.10 -13.91 4.25
C ILE A 69 0.51 -12.77 5.06
N GLU A 70 -0.15 -11.61 5.05
CA GLU A 70 0.35 -10.38 5.66
C GLU A 70 -0.64 -9.83 6.69
N THR A 71 -0.12 -9.45 7.86
CA THR A 71 -0.86 -8.79 8.93
C THR A 71 0.00 -7.72 9.63
N ALA A 72 -0.47 -7.18 10.74
CA ALA A 72 0.25 -6.26 11.61
C ALA A 72 -0.39 -6.17 13.00
N TRP A 73 0.42 -5.82 13.99
CA TRP A 73 -0.08 -5.49 15.33
C TRP A 73 -1.18 -4.41 15.30
N GLY A 74 -1.02 -3.38 14.47
CA GLY A 74 -1.99 -2.30 14.29
C GLY A 74 -3.30 -2.69 13.59
N TYR A 75 -3.44 -3.94 13.13
CA TYR A 75 -4.69 -4.44 12.55
C TYR A 75 -5.58 -5.15 13.58
N THR A 76 -5.41 -4.83 14.82
CA THR A 76 -6.14 -5.23 16.02
C THR A 76 -6.42 -6.75 16.09
N LYS A 77 -7.54 -7.24 15.57
CA LYS A 77 -7.95 -8.66 15.65
C LYS A 77 -7.27 -9.55 14.60
N SER A 78 -6.62 -8.99 13.59
CA SER A 78 -6.18 -9.74 12.42
C SER A 78 -5.17 -10.86 12.75
N GLU A 79 -4.21 -10.60 13.65
CA GLU A 79 -3.24 -11.62 14.07
C GLU A 79 -3.92 -12.79 14.77
N HIS A 80 -4.85 -12.53 15.68
CA HIS A 80 -5.61 -13.56 16.38
C HIS A 80 -6.53 -14.34 15.44
N ALA A 81 -7.20 -13.65 14.50
CA ALA A 81 -8.06 -14.28 13.50
C ALA A 81 -7.26 -15.25 12.62
N TYR A 82 -6.11 -14.81 12.09
CA TYR A 82 -5.22 -15.68 11.33
C TYR A 82 -4.71 -16.86 12.18
N GLY A 83 -4.27 -16.59 13.41
CA GLY A 83 -3.79 -17.64 14.31
C GLY A 83 -4.82 -18.75 14.54
N GLN A 84 -6.07 -18.36 14.79
CA GLN A 84 -7.16 -19.32 14.99
C GLN A 84 -7.55 -20.02 13.70
N VAL A 85 -7.72 -19.29 12.60
CA VAL A 85 -8.17 -19.88 11.33
C VAL A 85 -7.11 -20.81 10.74
N LEU A 86 -5.84 -20.39 10.67
CA LEU A 86 -4.78 -21.19 10.07
C LEU A 86 -4.48 -22.45 10.87
N ASN A 87 -4.49 -22.39 12.20
CA ASN A 87 -4.04 -23.50 13.05
C ASN A 87 -5.19 -24.36 13.60
N ASP A 88 -6.30 -23.74 14.07
CA ASP A 88 -7.36 -24.49 14.74
C ASP A 88 -8.45 -24.96 13.76
N GLU A 89 -8.89 -24.07 12.85
CA GLU A 89 -9.99 -24.38 11.93
C GLU A 89 -9.52 -25.12 10.67
N LEU A 90 -8.57 -24.55 9.92
CA LEU A 90 -8.09 -25.10 8.65
C LEU A 90 -6.90 -26.06 8.80
N ARG A 91 -6.18 -25.98 9.90
CA ARG A 91 -5.00 -26.82 10.22
C ARG A 91 -3.99 -26.85 9.07
N ILE A 92 -3.69 -25.66 8.52
CA ILE A 92 -2.76 -25.51 7.41
C ILE A 92 -1.34 -25.75 7.90
N LYS A 93 -0.59 -26.58 7.18
CA LYS A 93 0.82 -26.84 7.51
C LYS A 93 1.61 -25.51 7.46
N ARG A 94 2.32 -25.20 8.55
CA ARG A 94 3.03 -23.91 8.71
C ARG A 94 4.09 -23.67 7.62
N ASP A 95 4.70 -24.68 7.07
CA ASP A 95 5.70 -24.63 6.01
C ASP A 95 5.13 -24.48 4.60
N SER A 96 3.79 -24.51 4.44
CA SER A 96 3.13 -24.37 3.14
C SER A 96 2.84 -22.93 2.74
N TYR A 97 3.08 -21.95 3.64
CA TYR A 97 2.88 -20.52 3.38
C TYR A 97 3.92 -19.68 4.10
N PHE A 98 4.16 -18.48 3.61
CA PHE A 98 4.95 -17.45 4.28
C PHE A 98 4.04 -16.56 5.12
N LEU A 99 4.49 -16.23 6.32
CA LEU A 99 3.75 -15.39 7.27
C LEU A 99 4.55 -14.12 7.58
N MET A 100 3.88 -13.00 7.40
CA MET A 100 4.44 -11.67 7.67
C MET A 100 3.57 -10.91 8.66
N THR A 101 4.20 -10.32 9.68
CA THR A 101 3.57 -9.32 10.52
C THR A 101 4.44 -8.09 10.71
N LYS A 102 3.89 -7.05 11.33
CA LYS A 102 4.53 -5.75 11.54
C LYS A 102 4.21 -5.20 12.92
N GLY A 103 5.18 -4.48 13.49
CA GLY A 103 5.02 -3.72 14.71
C GLY A 103 5.96 -2.52 14.73
N SER A 104 5.69 -1.54 15.60
CA SER A 104 6.47 -0.31 15.75
C SER A 104 6.98 -0.12 17.18
N PRO A 105 7.71 -1.11 17.74
CA PRO A 105 8.30 -0.98 19.08
C PRO A 105 9.38 0.11 19.08
N LYS A 106 9.57 0.79 20.22
CA LYS A 106 10.52 1.90 20.35
C LYS A 106 11.82 1.53 21.08
N SER A 107 11.91 0.31 21.58
CA SER A 107 13.09 -0.20 22.28
C SER A 107 13.31 -1.69 22.02
N ALA A 108 14.50 -2.21 22.31
CA ALA A 108 14.80 -3.63 22.22
C ALA A 108 13.88 -4.48 23.13
N GLU A 109 13.58 -4.00 24.33
CA GLU A 109 12.68 -4.70 25.24
C GLU A 109 11.26 -4.77 24.71
N GLU A 110 10.71 -3.65 24.21
CA GLU A 110 9.41 -3.62 23.57
C GLU A 110 9.37 -4.54 22.33
N THR A 111 10.47 -4.60 21.56
CA THR A 111 10.57 -5.49 20.40
C THR A 111 10.40 -6.95 20.80
N ARG A 112 11.14 -7.42 21.81
CA ARG A 112 11.01 -8.81 22.31
C ARG A 112 9.58 -9.11 22.78
N LYS A 113 9.01 -8.20 23.59
CA LYS A 113 7.64 -8.35 24.11
C LYS A 113 6.61 -8.38 22.98
N MET A 114 6.71 -7.46 22.03
CA MET A 114 5.76 -7.36 20.91
C MET A 114 5.83 -8.59 20.01
N VAL A 115 7.03 -9.02 19.59
CA VAL A 115 7.19 -10.21 18.76
C VAL A 115 6.63 -11.45 19.47
N ALA A 116 6.89 -11.62 20.76
CA ALA A 116 6.37 -12.75 21.55
C ALA A 116 4.82 -12.74 21.61
N LEU A 117 4.21 -11.57 21.81
CA LEU A 117 2.74 -11.42 21.80
C LEU A 117 2.13 -11.71 20.42
N GLN A 118 2.77 -11.23 19.35
CA GLN A 118 2.33 -11.47 17.98
C GLN A 118 2.43 -12.95 17.60
N MET A 119 3.53 -13.61 17.96
CA MET A 119 3.69 -15.06 17.73
C MET A 119 2.64 -15.87 18.50
N LYS A 120 2.34 -15.47 19.74
CA LYS A 120 1.26 -16.09 20.53
C LYS A 120 -0.10 -15.90 19.84
N ALA A 121 -0.42 -14.69 19.35
CA ALA A 121 -1.67 -14.39 18.65
C ALA A 121 -1.77 -15.21 17.34
N LEU A 122 -0.68 -15.29 16.59
CA LEU A 122 -0.59 -16.03 15.31
C LEU A 122 -0.44 -17.55 15.52
N LYS A 123 -0.26 -18.03 16.75
CA LYS A 123 -0.04 -19.44 17.10
C LYS A 123 1.11 -20.09 16.29
N THR A 124 2.23 -19.40 16.22
CA THR A 124 3.43 -19.82 15.49
C THR A 124 4.69 -19.61 16.33
N ASP A 125 5.72 -20.39 16.08
CA ASP A 125 7.03 -20.29 16.69
C ASP A 125 8.09 -19.60 15.83
N TYR A 126 7.75 -19.26 14.59
CA TYR A 126 8.60 -18.42 13.71
C TYR A 126 7.79 -17.57 12.75
N LEU A 127 8.41 -16.48 12.28
CA LEU A 127 7.88 -15.56 11.27
C LEU A 127 8.82 -15.54 10.06
N ASP A 128 8.30 -15.73 8.85
CA ASP A 128 9.13 -15.64 7.63
C ASP A 128 9.61 -14.21 7.39
N PHE A 129 8.73 -13.24 7.68
CA PHE A 129 8.98 -11.82 7.46
C PHE A 129 8.47 -11.00 8.64
N TYR A 130 9.27 -10.04 9.07
CA TYR A 130 8.87 -9.04 10.06
C TYR A 130 9.23 -7.65 9.57
N ALA A 131 8.26 -6.72 9.53
CA ALA A 131 8.54 -5.33 9.18
C ALA A 131 8.41 -4.39 10.37
N TRP A 132 9.37 -3.48 10.56
CA TRP A 132 9.14 -2.33 11.43
C TRP A 132 8.06 -1.43 10.81
N HIS A 133 6.97 -1.17 11.55
CA HIS A 133 5.72 -0.64 10.98
C HIS A 133 5.73 0.88 10.96
N GLY A 134 5.88 1.48 9.78
CA GLY A 134 5.68 2.90 9.57
C GLY A 134 6.91 3.76 9.83
N ILE A 135 8.06 3.48 9.21
CA ILE A 135 9.17 4.44 9.14
C ILE A 135 8.72 5.62 8.27
N ASN A 136 8.01 6.57 8.89
CA ASN A 136 7.35 7.67 8.16
C ASN A 136 8.07 9.02 8.30
N THR A 137 9.04 9.12 9.21
CA THR A 137 9.85 10.34 9.42
C THR A 137 11.29 9.95 9.70
N MET A 138 12.21 10.92 9.58
CA MET A 138 13.62 10.70 9.95
C MET A 138 13.77 10.30 11.43
N GLU A 139 13.00 10.92 12.32
CA GLU A 139 13.00 10.58 13.75
C GLU A 139 12.62 9.11 14.00
N LEU A 140 11.61 8.60 13.25
CA LEU A 140 11.22 7.20 13.36
C LEU A 140 12.28 6.26 12.78
N LEU A 141 12.98 6.67 11.72
CA LEU A 141 14.12 5.93 11.19
C LEU A 141 15.25 5.86 12.22
N GLU A 142 15.61 6.98 12.82
CA GLU A 142 16.64 7.06 13.88
C GLU A 142 16.24 6.20 15.08
N THR A 143 14.98 6.27 15.53
CA THR A 143 14.46 5.43 16.62
C THR A 143 14.55 3.94 16.29
N ALA A 144 14.12 3.54 15.11
CA ALA A 144 14.12 2.14 14.68
C ALA A 144 15.55 1.57 14.59
N CYS A 145 16.47 2.36 14.04
CA CYS A 145 17.85 1.94 13.75
C CYS A 145 18.87 2.35 14.84
N ALA A 146 18.41 2.89 15.97
CA ALA A 146 19.29 3.27 17.09
C ALA A 146 20.15 2.09 17.56
N LYS A 147 21.37 2.38 18.01
CA LYS A 147 22.23 1.37 18.64
C LYS A 147 21.55 0.79 19.90
N GLY A 148 21.47 -0.53 20.01
CA GLY A 148 20.72 -1.21 21.07
C GLY A 148 19.20 -1.07 20.92
N GLY A 149 18.71 -0.59 19.78
CA GLY A 149 17.30 -0.32 19.51
C GLY A 149 16.53 -1.47 18.86
N PRO A 150 15.34 -1.15 18.34
CA PRO A 150 14.41 -2.14 17.80
C PRO A 150 14.99 -3.03 16.69
N VAL A 151 15.61 -2.44 15.67
CA VAL A 151 16.12 -3.19 14.50
C VAL A 151 17.30 -4.08 14.92
N GLU A 152 18.19 -3.62 15.81
CA GLU A 152 19.26 -4.46 16.33
C GLU A 152 18.71 -5.68 17.07
N GLU A 153 17.62 -5.53 17.81
CA GLU A 153 16.96 -6.66 18.47
C GLU A 153 16.28 -7.60 17.48
N LEU A 154 15.64 -7.07 16.43
CA LEU A 154 15.10 -7.89 15.33
C LEU A 154 16.23 -8.71 14.65
N LEU A 155 17.42 -8.13 14.46
CA LEU A 155 18.58 -8.84 13.91
C LEU A 155 19.03 -9.99 14.83
N LYS A 156 18.96 -9.82 16.17
CA LYS A 156 19.22 -10.91 17.12
C LYS A 156 18.18 -12.03 17.00
N LEU A 157 16.89 -11.66 16.88
CA LEU A 157 15.80 -12.62 16.67
C LEU A 157 15.93 -13.35 15.32
N LYS A 158 16.41 -12.66 14.29
CA LYS A 158 16.74 -13.27 12.98
C LYS A 158 17.88 -14.29 13.14
N LYS A 159 18.95 -13.93 13.84
CA LYS A 159 20.07 -14.86 14.11
C LYS A 159 19.63 -16.08 14.93
N ALA A 160 18.65 -15.91 15.80
CA ALA A 160 18.08 -17.00 16.62
C ALA A 160 17.08 -17.87 15.85
N GLY A 161 16.74 -17.53 14.58
CA GLY A 161 15.79 -18.29 13.76
C GLY A 161 14.30 -18.01 14.09
N VAL A 162 14.02 -17.04 14.96
CA VAL A 162 12.64 -16.62 15.30
C VAL A 162 12.00 -15.81 14.18
N ILE A 163 12.80 -15.01 13.49
CA ILE A 163 12.41 -14.21 12.32
C ILE A 163 13.31 -14.58 11.15
N GLY A 164 12.73 -14.84 9.98
CA GLY A 164 13.50 -15.15 8.78
C GLY A 164 14.12 -13.92 8.14
N ASN A 165 13.33 -12.89 7.89
CA ASN A 165 13.75 -11.68 7.18
C ASN A 165 13.14 -10.44 7.81
N ILE A 166 13.88 -9.32 7.75
CA ILE A 166 13.51 -8.06 8.37
C ILE A 166 13.30 -7.00 7.29
N GLY A 167 12.20 -6.27 7.37
CA GLY A 167 11.91 -5.15 6.49
C GLY A 167 11.32 -3.96 7.22
N PHE A 168 10.84 -3.01 6.45
CA PHE A 168 10.05 -1.89 6.97
C PHE A 168 8.87 -1.56 6.06
N SER A 169 7.82 -0.97 6.64
CA SER A 169 6.73 -0.37 5.89
C SER A 169 6.73 1.14 6.05
N THR A 170 6.25 1.86 5.05
CA THR A 170 6.35 3.31 5.05
C THR A 170 5.25 4.03 4.26
N HIS A 171 4.92 5.25 4.73
CA HIS A 171 4.16 6.28 4.03
C HIS A 171 4.98 7.57 3.91
N ALA A 172 6.28 7.50 4.14
CA ALA A 172 7.19 8.63 4.24
C ALA A 172 7.32 9.42 2.92
N PRO A 173 7.83 10.64 2.98
CA PRO A 173 8.48 11.30 1.85
C PRO A 173 9.59 10.44 1.25
N LEU A 174 9.86 10.61 -0.05
CA LEU A 174 10.83 9.80 -0.78
C LEU A 174 12.22 9.80 -0.12
N GLU A 175 12.68 10.95 0.36
CA GLU A 175 13.98 11.09 1.04
C GLU A 175 14.14 10.13 2.21
N VAL A 176 13.14 10.03 3.08
CA VAL A 176 13.17 9.13 4.23
C VAL A 176 13.23 7.67 3.79
N ILE A 177 12.50 7.31 2.73
CA ILE A 177 12.50 5.94 2.18
C ILE A 177 13.89 5.60 1.65
N LEU A 178 14.51 6.50 0.88
CA LEU A 178 15.86 6.32 0.36
C LEU A 178 16.86 6.14 1.50
N LYS A 179 16.82 6.99 2.53
CA LYS A 179 17.67 6.88 3.72
C LYS A 179 17.49 5.56 4.46
N ALA A 180 16.25 5.08 4.61
CA ALA A 180 16.00 3.80 5.24
C ALA A 180 16.60 2.63 4.43
N ILE A 181 16.49 2.66 3.09
CA ILE A 181 17.11 1.67 2.20
C ILE A 181 18.64 1.74 2.28
N GLU A 182 19.23 2.93 2.34
CA GLU A 182 20.67 3.17 2.44
C GLU A 182 21.32 2.61 3.72
N THR A 183 20.53 2.34 4.77
CA THR A 183 21.05 1.73 6.02
C THR A 183 21.58 0.30 5.82
N ASP A 184 21.17 -0.40 4.77
CA ASP A 184 21.44 -1.83 4.49
C ASP A 184 20.98 -2.80 5.60
N LEU A 185 20.15 -2.34 6.55
CA LEU A 185 19.65 -3.15 7.66
C LEU A 185 18.43 -4.00 7.29
N PHE A 186 17.80 -3.74 6.16
CA PHE A 186 16.53 -4.34 5.78
C PHE A 186 16.67 -5.25 4.56
N ASP A 187 15.93 -6.36 4.57
CA ASP A 187 15.87 -7.32 3.47
C ASP A 187 14.76 -6.95 2.46
N PHE A 188 13.73 -6.20 2.90
CA PHE A 188 12.61 -5.81 2.06
C PHE A 188 11.96 -4.50 2.51
N VAL A 189 11.17 -3.90 1.62
CA VAL A 189 10.38 -2.68 1.88
C VAL A 189 8.94 -2.82 1.44
N ASN A 190 8.01 -2.34 2.27
CA ASN A 190 6.60 -2.20 1.94
C ASN A 190 6.29 -0.73 1.72
N LEU A 191 5.95 -0.35 0.48
CA LEU A 191 5.71 1.04 0.10
C LEU A 191 4.53 1.18 -0.89
N HIS A 192 4.12 2.40 -1.15
CA HIS A 192 3.10 2.72 -2.15
C HIS A 192 3.74 2.88 -3.53
N TYR A 193 3.16 2.24 -4.53
CA TYR A 193 3.41 2.50 -5.94
C TYR A 193 2.26 1.93 -6.77
N TYR A 194 1.66 2.77 -7.60
CA TYR A 194 0.63 2.42 -8.58
C TYR A 194 0.53 3.53 -9.62
N TYR A 195 -0.18 3.32 -10.70
CA TYR A 195 -0.24 4.31 -11.78
C TYR A 195 -0.61 5.71 -11.28
N PHE A 196 -1.54 5.80 -10.35
CA PHE A 196 -2.00 7.06 -9.77
C PHE A 196 -1.09 7.61 -8.66
N PHE A 197 0.01 6.93 -8.35
CA PHE A 197 0.97 7.32 -7.33
C PHE A 197 2.35 6.72 -7.62
N GLN A 198 3.18 7.42 -8.38
CA GLN A 198 4.47 6.93 -8.86
C GLN A 198 5.69 7.55 -8.16
N ARG A 199 5.47 8.41 -7.16
CA ARG A 199 6.51 9.13 -6.40
C ARG A 199 7.68 8.24 -5.95
N ASN A 200 7.37 7.02 -5.55
CA ASN A 200 8.34 6.11 -4.94
C ASN A 200 9.13 5.26 -5.96
N LYS A 201 9.07 5.60 -7.28
CA LYS A 201 9.82 4.84 -8.30
C LYS A 201 11.31 4.78 -7.99
N ALA A 202 11.94 5.90 -7.62
CA ALA A 202 13.36 5.93 -7.29
C ALA A 202 13.71 5.04 -6.08
N ALA A 203 12.82 4.92 -5.09
CA ALA A 203 13.01 4.01 -3.97
C ALA A 203 12.94 2.54 -4.40
N ILE A 204 12.05 2.20 -5.36
CA ILE A 204 11.99 0.86 -5.95
C ILE A 204 13.26 0.53 -6.71
N ASP A 205 13.77 1.46 -7.51
CA ASP A 205 15.00 1.29 -8.28
C ASP A 205 16.21 1.10 -7.35
N LEU A 206 16.30 1.89 -6.26
CA LEU A 206 17.35 1.73 -5.25
C LEU A 206 17.24 0.39 -4.49
N ALA A 207 16.02 -0.01 -4.12
CA ALA A 207 15.78 -1.31 -3.49
C ALA A 207 16.20 -2.46 -4.41
N ALA A 208 15.90 -2.37 -5.72
CA ALA A 208 16.33 -3.35 -6.71
C ALA A 208 17.87 -3.42 -6.84
N ALA A 209 18.56 -2.26 -6.87
CA ALA A 209 20.02 -2.22 -6.91
C ALA A 209 20.68 -2.86 -5.67
N ARG A 210 19.96 -2.97 -4.56
CA ARG A 210 20.40 -3.61 -3.29
C ARG A 210 19.85 -5.03 -3.12
N ASP A 211 19.21 -5.58 -4.15
CA ASP A 211 18.53 -6.88 -4.12
C ASP A 211 17.52 -7.00 -2.96
N MET A 212 16.82 -5.94 -2.62
CA MET A 212 15.78 -5.94 -1.60
C MET A 212 14.44 -6.42 -2.18
N GLY A 213 13.65 -7.11 -1.37
CA GLY A 213 12.26 -7.41 -1.71
C GLY A 213 11.41 -6.14 -1.74
N VAL A 214 10.61 -5.95 -2.79
CA VAL A 214 9.67 -4.82 -2.90
C VAL A 214 8.23 -5.33 -2.85
N PHE A 215 7.49 -4.81 -1.90
CA PHE A 215 6.12 -5.18 -1.57
C PHE A 215 5.22 -3.94 -1.68
N ILE A 216 4.25 -3.95 -2.58
CA ILE A 216 3.35 -2.82 -2.75
C ILE A 216 2.14 -2.96 -1.85
N ILE A 217 1.92 -1.95 -1.01
CA ILE A 217 0.74 -1.84 -0.14
C ILE A 217 -0.35 -1.02 -0.81
N SER A 218 -1.61 -1.37 -0.55
CA SER A 218 -2.80 -0.67 -1.06
C SER A 218 -2.84 -0.51 -2.58
N PRO A 219 -2.64 -1.56 -3.38
CA PRO A 219 -2.57 -1.48 -4.84
C PRO A 219 -3.88 -1.03 -5.50
N ASN A 220 -5.01 -1.06 -4.77
CA ASN A 220 -6.31 -0.56 -5.26
C ASN A 220 -6.50 0.95 -5.03
N ASP A 221 -5.42 1.71 -5.00
CA ASP A 221 -5.28 3.03 -4.44
C ASP A 221 -5.75 3.09 -2.98
N LYS A 222 -5.17 3.96 -2.19
CA LYS A 222 -5.34 3.96 -0.73
C LYS A 222 -6.83 4.00 -0.33
N GLY A 223 -7.24 3.00 0.45
CA GLY A 223 -8.64 2.82 0.85
C GLY A 223 -9.49 2.00 -0.13
N GLY A 224 -8.90 1.42 -1.18
CA GLY A 224 -9.60 0.55 -2.13
C GLY A 224 -10.48 1.30 -3.12
N GLN A 225 -10.13 2.53 -3.46
CA GLN A 225 -10.99 3.42 -4.26
C GLN A 225 -11.18 2.97 -5.71
N LEU A 226 -10.23 2.20 -6.27
CA LEU A 226 -10.40 1.60 -7.60
C LEU A 226 -11.55 0.58 -7.68
N SER A 227 -12.05 0.09 -6.55
CA SER A 227 -13.25 -0.76 -6.50
C SER A 227 -14.54 0.02 -6.81
N LYS A 228 -14.51 1.34 -6.73
CA LYS A 228 -15.60 2.27 -7.04
C LYS A 228 -15.21 3.20 -8.20
N ALA A 229 -14.48 2.66 -9.16
CA ALA A 229 -14.01 3.44 -10.30
C ALA A 229 -15.19 4.07 -11.07
N PRO A 230 -15.10 5.35 -11.44
CA PRO A 230 -16.12 5.99 -12.27
C PRO A 230 -16.11 5.42 -13.70
N GLN A 231 -17.22 5.60 -14.43
CA GLN A 231 -17.38 5.05 -15.78
C GLN A 231 -16.26 5.48 -16.72
N LYS A 232 -15.85 6.75 -16.68
CA LYS A 232 -14.73 7.27 -17.48
C LYS A 232 -13.46 6.43 -17.29
N LEU A 233 -13.12 6.09 -16.04
CA LEU A 233 -11.92 5.28 -15.76
C LEU A 233 -12.11 3.83 -16.20
N MET A 234 -13.31 3.27 -16.04
CA MET A 234 -13.66 1.95 -16.56
C MET A 234 -13.48 1.86 -18.07
N ASP A 235 -13.95 2.89 -18.81
CA ASP A 235 -13.84 2.94 -20.27
C ASP A 235 -12.38 3.07 -20.73
N LEU A 236 -11.58 3.88 -20.02
CA LEU A 236 -10.15 4.07 -20.32
C LEU A 236 -9.31 2.81 -20.09
N THR A 237 -9.69 1.96 -19.16
CA THR A 237 -8.96 0.73 -18.86
C THR A 237 -9.55 -0.51 -19.52
N ALA A 238 -10.65 -0.39 -20.26
CA ALA A 238 -11.26 -1.52 -20.94
C ALA A 238 -10.26 -2.26 -21.85
N PRO A 239 -10.32 -3.60 -21.93
CA PRO A 239 -11.33 -4.48 -21.32
C PRO A 239 -11.08 -4.87 -19.84
N LEU A 240 -10.01 -4.36 -19.21
CA LEU A 240 -9.66 -4.66 -17.85
C LEU A 240 -10.40 -3.74 -16.87
N HIS A 241 -10.77 -4.29 -15.72
CA HIS A 241 -11.18 -3.45 -14.60
C HIS A 241 -9.99 -2.60 -14.12
N PRO A 242 -10.15 -1.34 -13.65
CA PRO A 242 -9.05 -0.51 -13.17
C PRO A 242 -8.14 -1.17 -12.10
N ILE A 243 -8.71 -2.00 -11.22
CA ILE A 243 -7.92 -2.81 -10.26
C ILE A 243 -6.97 -3.76 -10.98
N GLN A 244 -7.45 -4.45 -12.01
CA GLN A 244 -6.68 -5.45 -12.75
C GLN A 244 -5.55 -4.79 -13.54
N TRP A 245 -5.89 -3.74 -14.30
CA TRP A 245 -4.91 -3.01 -15.07
C TRP A 245 -3.84 -2.36 -14.17
N ASN A 246 -4.25 -1.69 -13.09
CA ASN A 246 -3.29 -1.06 -12.17
C ASN A 246 -2.38 -2.09 -11.48
N ALA A 247 -2.89 -3.28 -11.16
CA ALA A 247 -2.05 -4.38 -10.64
C ALA A 247 -1.02 -4.83 -11.70
N ARG A 248 -1.43 -4.98 -12.97
CA ARG A 248 -0.51 -5.29 -14.09
C ARG A 248 0.52 -4.17 -14.29
N PHE A 249 0.10 -2.90 -14.20
CA PHE A 249 1.02 -1.76 -14.23
C PHE A 249 2.10 -1.88 -13.17
N CYS A 250 1.73 -2.17 -11.93
CA CYS A 250 2.70 -2.37 -10.85
C CYS A 250 3.62 -3.56 -11.13
N LEU A 251 3.06 -4.71 -11.49
CA LEU A 251 3.81 -5.94 -11.75
C LEU A 251 4.63 -5.89 -13.04
N GLY A 252 4.30 -4.99 -13.97
CA GLY A 252 5.10 -4.67 -15.15
C GLY A 252 6.51 -4.14 -14.81
N HIS A 253 6.69 -3.64 -13.58
CA HIS A 253 8.00 -3.29 -13.06
C HIS A 253 8.66 -4.53 -12.45
N ALA A 254 9.73 -5.04 -13.06
CA ALA A 254 10.38 -6.30 -12.66
C ALA A 254 10.88 -6.32 -11.21
N ALA A 255 11.20 -5.14 -10.64
CA ALA A 255 11.64 -5.00 -9.25
C ALA A 255 10.48 -5.05 -8.22
N ILE A 256 9.22 -5.05 -8.65
CA ILE A 256 8.08 -5.23 -7.76
C ILE A 256 7.76 -6.72 -7.68
N HIS A 257 7.77 -7.27 -6.48
CA HIS A 257 7.69 -8.70 -6.27
C HIS A 257 6.28 -9.18 -5.89
N THR A 258 5.54 -8.38 -5.12
CA THR A 258 4.19 -8.75 -4.68
C THR A 258 3.33 -7.53 -4.37
N LEU A 259 2.02 -7.68 -4.52
CA LEU A 259 1.00 -6.67 -4.21
C LEU A 259 0.07 -7.22 -3.13
N THR A 260 -0.17 -6.47 -2.04
CA THR A 260 -1.07 -6.91 -0.98
C THR A 260 -2.51 -6.49 -1.20
N PHE A 261 -3.39 -7.47 -1.28
CA PHE A 261 -4.83 -7.24 -1.37
C PHE A 261 -5.51 -7.60 -0.05
N GLY A 262 -6.15 -6.61 0.58
CA GLY A 262 -7.14 -6.86 1.62
C GLY A 262 -8.53 -6.95 0.97
N LEU A 263 -9.22 -8.05 1.18
CA LEU A 263 -10.49 -8.37 0.53
C LEU A 263 -11.65 -8.22 1.53
N PRO A 264 -12.40 -7.12 1.50
CA PRO A 264 -13.54 -6.92 2.39
C PRO A 264 -14.69 -7.90 2.12
N VAL A 265 -14.74 -8.47 0.92
CA VAL A 265 -15.66 -9.55 0.54
C VAL A 265 -14.95 -10.53 -0.40
N THR A 266 -15.22 -11.81 -0.21
CA THR A 266 -14.59 -12.88 -1.02
C THR A 266 -14.97 -12.84 -2.50
N ALA A 267 -16.08 -12.20 -2.86
CA ALA A 267 -16.45 -11.99 -4.25
C ALA A 267 -15.37 -11.21 -5.05
N GLN A 268 -14.58 -10.35 -4.39
CA GLN A 268 -13.53 -9.58 -5.05
C GLN A 268 -12.34 -10.41 -5.57
N PHE A 269 -12.28 -11.71 -5.27
CA PHE A 269 -11.27 -12.59 -5.89
C PHE A 269 -11.35 -12.65 -7.42
N HIS A 270 -12.51 -12.33 -8.03
CA HIS A 270 -12.59 -12.22 -9.50
C HIS A 270 -11.66 -11.15 -10.07
N HIS A 271 -11.41 -10.05 -9.32
CA HIS A 271 -10.43 -9.04 -9.75
C HIS A 271 -9.01 -9.60 -9.76
N ILE A 272 -8.65 -10.40 -8.74
CA ILE A 272 -7.34 -11.05 -8.68
C ILE A 272 -7.13 -11.99 -9.87
N ASN A 273 -8.14 -12.80 -10.19
CA ASN A 273 -8.06 -13.73 -11.34
C ASN A 273 -7.84 -13.00 -12.67
N GLY A 274 -8.45 -11.83 -12.86
CA GLY A 274 -8.29 -11.02 -14.06
C GLY A 274 -6.96 -10.26 -14.17
N ILE A 275 -6.09 -10.32 -13.14
CA ILE A 275 -4.75 -9.75 -13.23
C ILE A 275 -3.85 -10.57 -14.16
N PHE A 276 -4.06 -11.89 -14.21
CA PHE A 276 -3.16 -12.80 -14.92
C PHE A 276 -3.51 -12.99 -16.40
N PRO A 277 -2.51 -13.17 -17.26
CA PRO A 277 -1.07 -13.08 -16.96
C PRO A 277 -0.66 -11.65 -16.59
N ALA A 278 0.40 -11.50 -15.77
CA ALA A 278 0.95 -10.22 -15.34
C ALA A 278 2.38 -10.02 -15.88
N PRO A 279 2.54 -9.73 -17.18
CA PRO A 279 3.85 -9.69 -17.81
C PRO A 279 4.73 -8.54 -17.28
N ALA A 280 6.03 -8.80 -17.22
CA ALA A 280 7.05 -7.79 -16.95
C ALA A 280 8.13 -7.85 -18.04
N PRO A 281 8.29 -6.79 -18.85
CA PRO A 281 7.54 -5.52 -18.82
C PRO A 281 6.07 -5.67 -19.25
N LEU A 282 5.30 -4.58 -19.14
CA LEU A 282 3.91 -4.52 -19.61
C LEU A 282 3.76 -5.04 -21.03
N SER A 283 2.66 -5.75 -21.30
CA SER A 283 2.30 -6.10 -22.67
C SER A 283 2.00 -4.86 -23.52
N PRO A 284 2.07 -4.96 -24.86
CA PRO A 284 1.67 -3.85 -25.73
C PRO A 284 0.24 -3.36 -25.47
N GLU A 285 -0.70 -4.26 -25.17
CA GLU A 285 -2.09 -3.94 -24.87
C GLU A 285 -2.21 -3.17 -23.53
N ASP A 286 -1.50 -3.62 -22.51
CA ASP A 286 -1.45 -2.92 -21.21
C ASP A 286 -0.77 -1.54 -21.34
N ASP A 287 0.24 -1.42 -22.19
CA ASP A 287 0.91 -0.16 -22.48
C ASP A 287 0.02 0.82 -23.29
N GLN A 288 -0.84 0.32 -24.19
CA GLN A 288 -1.86 1.15 -24.86
C GLN A 288 -2.82 1.78 -23.85
N ILE A 289 -3.26 1.03 -22.84
CA ILE A 289 -4.09 1.58 -21.75
C ILE A 289 -3.32 2.66 -21.00
N ARG A 290 -2.04 2.45 -20.70
CA ARG A 290 -1.18 3.47 -20.08
C ARG A 290 -1.16 4.75 -20.92
N GLN A 291 -0.98 4.63 -22.22
CA GLN A 291 -0.98 5.77 -23.15
C GLN A 291 -2.32 6.52 -23.13
N LEU A 292 -3.46 5.80 -23.17
CA LEU A 292 -4.78 6.42 -23.08
C LEU A 292 -4.96 7.22 -21.78
N LEU A 293 -4.46 6.70 -20.66
CA LEU A 293 -4.50 7.41 -19.38
C LEU A 293 -3.56 8.62 -19.37
N ASP A 294 -2.37 8.51 -19.96
CA ASP A 294 -1.42 9.62 -20.10
C ASP A 294 -2.01 10.72 -21.01
N ASP A 295 -2.69 10.36 -22.08
CA ASP A 295 -3.34 11.31 -23.00
C ASP A 295 -4.44 12.13 -22.30
N GLN A 296 -5.16 11.54 -21.33
CA GLN A 296 -6.11 12.31 -20.52
C GLN A 296 -5.42 13.41 -19.71
N ARG A 297 -4.19 13.17 -19.24
CA ARG A 297 -3.40 14.18 -18.51
C ARG A 297 -2.92 15.30 -19.43
N LEU A 298 -2.62 15.01 -20.70
CA LEU A 298 -2.25 16.05 -21.68
C LEU A 298 -3.38 17.02 -21.98
N GLN A 299 -4.64 16.59 -21.83
CA GLN A 299 -5.82 17.41 -22.08
C GLN A 299 -6.16 18.37 -20.92
N VAL A 300 -5.59 18.15 -19.75
CA VAL A 300 -5.85 18.97 -18.56
C VAL A 300 -4.65 19.87 -18.27
N PRO A 301 -4.82 21.21 -18.27
CA PRO A 301 -3.73 22.15 -18.01
C PRO A 301 -2.99 21.80 -16.70
N TYR A 302 -1.67 21.77 -16.79
CA TYR A 302 -0.75 21.51 -15.67
C TYR A 302 -0.89 20.14 -14.99
N ALA A 303 -1.61 19.17 -15.57
CA ALA A 303 -1.73 17.81 -14.99
C ALA A 303 -0.40 17.04 -14.99
N ASN A 304 0.57 17.44 -15.83
CA ASN A 304 1.90 16.85 -15.89
C ASN A 304 2.96 17.67 -15.11
N PHE A 305 2.52 18.67 -14.34
CA PHE A 305 3.40 19.38 -13.43
C PHE A 305 3.92 18.41 -12.36
N ASP A 306 5.26 18.35 -12.23
CA ASP A 306 5.89 17.60 -11.15
C ASP A 306 5.82 18.41 -9.84
N ALA A 307 4.73 18.24 -9.12
CA ALA A 307 4.51 18.91 -7.84
C ALA A 307 5.43 18.42 -6.71
N TYR A 308 6.22 17.37 -6.92
CA TYR A 308 7.17 16.89 -5.90
C TYR A 308 8.36 17.82 -5.71
N CYS A 309 8.65 18.73 -6.65
CA CYS A 309 9.57 19.83 -6.41
C CYS A 309 9.17 20.72 -5.22
N LEU A 310 7.87 20.71 -4.84
CA LEU A 310 7.30 21.42 -3.71
C LEU A 310 6.99 20.50 -2.50
N GLU A 311 7.59 19.32 -2.44
CA GLU A 311 7.50 18.50 -1.23
C GLU A 311 8.22 19.19 -0.07
N ASN A 312 7.61 19.16 1.13
CA ASN A 312 8.09 19.87 2.32
C ASN A 312 8.17 21.42 2.13
N ASP A 313 7.25 22.00 1.35
CA ASP A 313 7.16 23.43 1.14
C ASP A 313 6.90 24.19 2.46
N PRO A 314 7.53 25.40 2.67
CA PRO A 314 7.38 26.16 3.91
C PRO A 314 5.95 26.63 4.20
N SER A 315 5.02 26.60 3.24
CA SER A 315 3.60 26.84 3.46
C SER A 315 2.94 25.82 4.40
N GLY A 316 3.55 24.64 4.58
CA GLY A 316 2.96 23.53 5.30
C GLY A 316 1.82 22.82 4.55
N LEU A 317 1.60 23.17 3.28
CA LEU A 317 0.65 22.50 2.40
C LEU A 317 1.28 21.22 1.83
N ASN A 318 0.50 20.17 1.73
CA ASN A 318 0.91 18.98 0.97
C ASN A 318 0.57 19.18 -0.51
N ILE A 319 1.35 20.04 -1.18
CA ILE A 319 1.10 20.44 -2.57
C ILE A 319 1.10 19.23 -3.51
N PRO A 320 2.04 18.27 -3.42
CA PRO A 320 2.00 17.09 -4.25
C PRO A 320 0.68 16.30 -4.15
N GLU A 321 0.14 16.15 -2.94
CA GLU A 321 -1.10 15.40 -2.73
C GLU A 321 -2.33 16.19 -3.20
N ILE A 322 -2.35 17.51 -3.00
CA ILE A 322 -3.40 18.41 -3.55
C ILE A 322 -3.43 18.30 -5.08
N MET A 323 -2.26 18.36 -5.72
CA MET A 323 -2.16 18.22 -7.18
C MET A 323 -2.56 16.81 -7.65
N ARG A 324 -2.22 15.77 -6.89
CA ARG A 324 -2.67 14.41 -7.19
C ARG A 324 -4.20 14.31 -7.17
N PHE A 325 -4.87 14.88 -6.17
CA PHE A 325 -6.34 14.90 -6.13
C PHE A 325 -6.95 15.65 -7.30
N ARG A 326 -6.33 16.77 -7.72
CA ARG A 326 -6.74 17.51 -8.89
C ARG A 326 -6.64 16.65 -10.16
N ILE A 327 -5.55 15.92 -10.34
CA ILE A 327 -5.35 15.00 -11.47
C ILE A 327 -6.42 13.89 -11.46
N LEU A 328 -6.64 13.26 -10.30
CA LEU A 328 -7.64 12.20 -10.17
C LEU A 328 -9.03 12.68 -10.53
N TRP A 329 -9.40 13.87 -10.06
CA TRP A 329 -10.68 14.48 -10.37
C TRP A 329 -10.78 14.90 -11.85
N LYS A 330 -9.88 15.75 -12.34
CA LYS A 330 -9.99 16.37 -13.69
C LYS A 330 -9.76 15.36 -14.82
N CYS A 331 -8.78 14.47 -14.65
CA CYS A 331 -8.39 13.55 -15.72
C CYS A 331 -9.24 12.28 -15.75
N TYR A 332 -9.63 11.76 -14.58
CA TYR A 332 -10.20 10.41 -14.46
C TYR A 332 -11.58 10.36 -13.80
N ASP A 333 -12.18 11.52 -13.51
CA ASP A 333 -13.49 11.64 -12.84
C ASP A 333 -13.56 11.02 -11.42
N MET A 334 -12.41 10.83 -10.78
CA MET A 334 -12.30 10.25 -9.43
C MET A 334 -12.52 11.31 -8.32
N LYS A 335 -13.53 12.16 -8.47
CA LYS A 335 -13.84 13.26 -7.55
C LYS A 335 -14.16 12.75 -6.13
N GLU A 336 -14.95 11.68 -6.02
CA GLU A 336 -15.35 11.11 -4.72
C GLU A 336 -14.15 10.68 -3.87
N PHE A 337 -13.12 10.13 -4.50
CA PHE A 337 -11.86 9.83 -3.81
C PHE A 337 -11.19 11.12 -3.29
N GLY A 338 -11.12 12.14 -4.15
CA GLY A 338 -10.59 13.45 -3.79
C GLY A 338 -11.35 14.06 -2.60
N LEU A 339 -12.68 14.09 -2.64
CA LEU A 339 -13.53 14.56 -1.55
C LEU A 339 -13.23 13.85 -0.23
N TYR A 340 -13.14 12.52 -0.25
CA TYR A 340 -12.85 11.73 0.95
C TYR A 340 -11.47 12.04 1.54
N ARG A 341 -10.42 12.07 0.69
CA ARG A 341 -9.04 12.23 1.16
C ARG A 341 -8.67 13.67 1.47
N TYR A 342 -9.12 14.61 0.69
CA TYR A 342 -8.85 16.03 0.90
C TYR A 342 -9.36 16.51 2.25
N ASN A 343 -10.56 16.07 2.63
CA ASN A 343 -11.17 16.48 3.89
C ASN A 343 -10.57 15.80 5.14
N MET A 344 -9.60 14.92 4.96
CA MET A 344 -8.79 14.37 6.03
C MET A 344 -7.54 15.20 6.36
N PHE A 345 -7.17 16.20 5.55
CA PHE A 345 -6.08 17.09 5.91
C PHE A 345 -6.30 17.68 7.31
N GLN A 346 -5.20 17.87 8.06
CA GLN A 346 -5.16 18.22 9.49
C GLN A 346 -5.68 17.13 10.44
N GLU A 347 -6.18 15.99 9.97
CA GLU A 347 -6.54 14.87 10.83
C GLU A 347 -5.30 14.07 11.23
N LYS A 348 -5.25 13.66 12.51
CA LYS A 348 -4.12 12.91 13.08
C LYS A 348 -3.82 11.59 12.38
N GLY A 349 -4.71 11.05 11.60
CA GLY A 349 -4.56 9.76 10.92
C GLY A 349 -4.38 9.87 9.41
N HIS A 350 -4.18 11.07 8.86
CA HIS A 350 -3.95 11.21 7.42
C HIS A 350 -2.59 10.62 7.03
N TRP A 351 -2.54 9.81 5.96
CA TRP A 351 -1.29 9.15 5.53
C TRP A 351 -0.30 10.11 4.89
N PHE A 352 -0.79 11.14 4.25
CA PHE A 352 -0.03 12.22 3.66
C PHE A 352 -0.50 13.52 4.30
N PRO A 353 -0.01 13.82 5.52
CA PRO A 353 -0.48 14.97 6.29
C PRO A 353 -0.18 16.28 5.59
N GLY A 354 -0.93 17.32 5.91
CA GLY A 354 -0.76 18.67 5.41
C GLY A 354 -1.83 19.59 5.98
N ASN A 355 -1.65 20.88 5.84
CA ASN A 355 -2.65 21.87 6.22
C ASN A 355 -3.69 22.08 5.11
N PHE A 356 -4.88 22.55 5.46
CA PHE A 356 -5.78 23.12 4.47
C PHE A 356 -5.21 24.42 3.91
N PRO A 357 -5.40 24.70 2.60
CA PRO A 357 -5.07 25.98 2.04
C PRO A 357 -5.80 27.12 2.75
N THR A 358 -5.07 28.18 3.05
CA THR A 358 -5.56 29.49 3.50
C THR A 358 -4.86 30.55 2.68
N VAL A 359 -5.42 31.77 2.63
CA VAL A 359 -4.76 32.89 1.97
C VAL A 359 -3.34 33.08 2.50
N GLU A 360 -3.13 32.89 3.81
CA GLU A 360 -1.83 33.06 4.46
C GLU A 360 -0.85 31.94 4.05
N ASN A 361 -1.30 30.68 4.05
CA ASN A 361 -0.45 29.53 3.67
C ASN A 361 -0.06 29.62 2.19
N ILE A 362 -1.01 29.94 1.31
CA ILE A 362 -0.73 30.09 -0.13
C ILE A 362 0.33 31.16 -0.40
N LYS A 363 0.34 32.26 0.36
CA LYS A 363 1.38 33.32 0.22
C LYS A 363 2.78 32.84 0.63
N LYS A 364 2.90 31.77 1.39
CA LYS A 364 4.18 31.20 1.86
C LYS A 364 4.76 30.16 0.91
N ILE A 365 4.07 29.83 -0.19
CA ILE A 365 4.56 28.85 -1.16
C ILE A 365 5.86 29.37 -1.79
N ASP A 366 6.90 28.55 -1.71
CA ASP A 366 8.20 28.85 -2.32
C ASP A 366 8.30 28.23 -3.72
N LEU A 367 8.02 29.04 -4.74
CA LEU A 367 8.08 28.62 -6.14
C LEU A 367 9.52 28.64 -6.73
N THR A 368 10.54 29.00 -5.97
CA THR A 368 11.92 29.04 -6.48
C THR A 368 12.46 27.68 -6.92
N LYS A 369 11.84 26.61 -6.42
CA LYS A 369 12.14 25.22 -6.81
C LYS A 369 11.43 24.78 -8.08
N CYS A 370 10.49 25.56 -8.60
CA CYS A 370 9.76 25.25 -9.82
C CYS A 370 10.48 25.82 -11.04
N LEU A 371 10.68 24.98 -12.05
CA LEU A 371 11.41 25.38 -13.28
C LEU A 371 10.54 26.13 -14.32
N SER A 372 9.25 26.41 -14.01
CA SER A 372 8.29 26.99 -14.96
C SER A 372 7.25 27.85 -14.25
N ASP A 373 6.68 28.82 -15.00
CA ASP A 373 5.60 29.71 -14.56
C ASP A 373 4.26 28.95 -14.43
N ILE A 374 4.15 28.11 -13.42
CA ILE A 374 2.93 27.37 -13.13
C ILE A 374 2.11 28.15 -12.10
N PRO A 375 0.81 28.37 -12.35
CA PRO A 375 -0.04 29.10 -11.41
C PRO A 375 -0.47 28.23 -10.22
N VAL A 376 0.52 27.71 -9.46
CA VAL A 376 0.32 26.74 -8.36
C VAL A 376 -0.74 27.20 -7.38
N ALA A 377 -0.71 28.50 -7.01
CA ALA A 377 -1.69 29.08 -6.08
C ALA A 377 -3.13 28.97 -6.60
N ASP A 378 -3.35 29.20 -7.90
CA ASP A 378 -4.68 29.14 -8.50
C ASP A 378 -5.16 27.69 -8.65
N LEU A 379 -4.24 26.77 -9.00
CA LEU A 379 -4.54 25.33 -9.05
C LEU A 379 -4.92 24.79 -7.66
N ILE A 380 -4.26 25.26 -6.60
CA ILE A 380 -4.60 24.90 -5.21
C ILE A 380 -5.97 25.45 -4.85
N ARG A 381 -6.27 26.75 -5.17
CA ARG A 381 -7.58 27.34 -4.90
C ARG A 381 -8.70 26.59 -5.61
N GLU A 382 -8.55 26.34 -6.92
CA GLU A 382 -9.51 25.56 -7.70
C GLU A 382 -9.79 24.20 -7.06
N THR A 383 -8.73 23.50 -6.64
CA THR A 383 -8.84 22.19 -6.02
C THR A 383 -9.51 22.26 -4.65
N HIS A 384 -9.18 23.28 -3.86
CA HIS A 384 -9.79 23.49 -2.55
C HIS A 384 -11.29 23.79 -2.65
N GLU A 385 -11.68 24.71 -3.53
CA GLU A 385 -13.08 25.07 -3.77
C GLU A 385 -13.92 23.86 -4.16
N GLU A 386 -13.36 22.98 -4.97
CA GLU A 386 -14.05 21.80 -5.47
C GLU A 386 -14.14 20.66 -4.44
N LEU A 387 -13.05 20.40 -3.69
CA LEU A 387 -12.94 19.21 -2.85
C LEU A 387 -13.15 19.46 -1.35
N TYR A 388 -13.03 20.71 -0.88
CA TYR A 388 -13.24 21.00 0.54
C TYR A 388 -14.71 20.97 0.92
N ARG A 389 -15.01 20.35 2.06
CA ARG A 389 -16.34 20.37 2.71
C ARG A 389 -16.18 20.71 4.17
N ALA A 390 -16.79 21.81 4.59
CA ALA A 390 -16.75 22.24 5.98
C ALA A 390 -17.50 21.26 6.88
N LYS A 391 -16.88 20.82 7.95
CA LYS A 391 -17.49 19.87 8.91
C LYS A 391 -18.77 20.44 9.61
N ASN A 392 -18.92 21.78 9.68
CA ASN A 392 -20.00 22.46 10.37
C ASN A 392 -20.73 23.49 9.48
N GLY A 393 -20.71 23.34 8.15
CA GLY A 393 -21.39 24.26 7.24
C GLY A 393 -20.71 25.64 7.08
N VAL A 394 -19.58 25.89 7.74
CA VAL A 394 -18.81 27.13 7.58
C VAL A 394 -17.79 26.92 6.48
N TYR A 395 -18.04 27.51 5.31
CA TYR A 395 -17.13 27.49 4.19
C TYR A 395 -16.10 28.62 4.34
N ASN A 396 -14.87 28.29 4.59
CA ASN A 396 -13.77 29.26 4.54
C ASN A 396 -13.30 29.38 3.07
N ARG A 397 -13.71 30.44 2.39
CA ARG A 397 -13.17 30.78 1.06
C ARG A 397 -11.67 31.07 1.18
N VAL A 398 -10.90 30.51 0.28
CA VAL A 398 -9.43 30.66 0.18
C VAL A 398 -9.06 31.66 -0.90
#